data_cefffa78834605b64cd721ebb67edd19
#
_entry.id   cefffa78834605b64cd721ebb67edd19
#
_cell.length_a   1.000
_cell.length_b   1.000
_cell.length_c   1.000
_cell.angle_alpha   90.00
_cell.angle_beta   90.00
_cell.angle_gamma   90.00
#
_symmetry.space_group_name_H-M   'P 1'
#
loop_
_entity.id
_entity.type
_entity.pdbx_description
1 polymer ?
#
loop_
_entity_poly.entity_id
_entity_poly.type
_entity_poly.pdbx_seq_one_letter_code
_entity_poly.pdbx_strand_id
1 'polypeptide(L)'
;ETLGLSQSAVSRQVSALETDLGAPLFHRHARGLILTEQGETLLGAVHDVALKLEAVRSRLIDSREKPHGDLRVTTTLALGANWLSSRLGEFVELFPEVKLQLLLSDDELDIGMREADVALRLREPMQPDLIRRRLFTVHFHAYASADYLKKSGQPRTLSDLDDHRLVAFGAPTATHFLYDLNSLLTVGRDPKNPRAPHITINNLAAIIRAVEHGVGIAVLPDYCVAPNSGLVRLLPQADMPEMDCFLVYAEEMKNVARVQAFRDFLVSKAQRWRF
;
A
#
# COMPACT_ATOMS: atom_id res chain seq x y z
N GLU A 1 23.80 -7.18 13.56
CA GLU A 1 25.06 -6.39 13.41
C GLU A 1 24.85 -4.89 13.65
N THR A 2 23.68 -4.34 13.37
CA THR A 2 23.37 -2.90 13.50
C THR A 2 23.43 -2.38 14.95
N LEU A 3 23.25 -3.22 15.95
CA LEU A 3 23.25 -2.84 17.38
C LEU A 3 24.55 -3.18 18.11
N GLY A 4 25.55 -3.77 17.42
CA GLY A 4 26.81 -4.22 18.06
C GLY A 4 26.63 -5.32 19.12
N LEU A 5 25.46 -5.99 19.16
CA LEU A 5 25.13 -7.04 20.12
C LEU A 5 25.33 -8.43 19.49
N SER A 6 25.78 -9.38 20.29
CA SER A 6 25.83 -10.77 19.86
C SER A 6 24.41 -11.37 19.79
N GLN A 7 24.23 -12.38 18.91
CA GLN A 7 22.94 -13.08 18.76
C GLN A 7 22.43 -13.64 20.11
N SER A 8 23.34 -14.13 20.96
CA SER A 8 22.99 -14.65 22.29
C SER A 8 22.49 -13.54 23.24
N ALA A 9 23.03 -12.31 23.12
CA ALA A 9 22.61 -11.19 23.92
C ALA A 9 21.20 -10.73 23.49
N VAL A 10 20.95 -10.63 22.19
CA VAL A 10 19.61 -10.29 21.64
C VAL A 10 18.58 -11.33 22.07
N SER A 11 18.91 -12.65 21.94
CA SER A 11 17.99 -13.71 22.34
C SER A 11 17.61 -13.64 23.81
N ARG A 12 18.57 -13.33 24.71
CA ARG A 12 18.29 -13.16 26.15
C ARG A 12 17.40 -11.96 26.43
N GLN A 13 17.62 -10.83 25.75
CA GLN A 13 16.79 -9.63 25.94
C GLN A 13 15.36 -9.86 25.45
N VAL A 14 15.19 -10.55 24.30
CA VAL A 14 13.86 -10.92 23.80
C VAL A 14 13.15 -11.85 24.81
N SER A 15 13.82 -12.89 25.30
CA SER A 15 13.20 -13.80 26.28
C SER A 15 12.85 -13.11 27.61
N ALA A 16 13.66 -12.15 28.07
CA ALA A 16 13.33 -11.34 29.24
C ALA A 16 12.07 -10.48 29.00
N LEU A 17 11.98 -9.84 27.83
CA LEU A 17 10.81 -9.03 27.45
C LEU A 17 9.53 -9.89 27.33
N GLU A 18 9.61 -11.09 26.73
CA GLU A 18 8.49 -12.03 26.67
C GLU A 18 8.03 -12.46 28.07
N THR A 19 8.97 -12.61 29.00
CA THR A 19 8.67 -12.94 30.39
C THR A 19 7.98 -11.79 31.10
N ASP A 20 8.46 -10.56 30.96
CA ASP A 20 7.88 -9.36 31.56
C ASP A 20 6.46 -9.07 31.04
N LEU A 21 6.24 -9.31 29.76
CA LEU A 21 4.94 -9.10 29.11
C LEU A 21 3.96 -10.27 29.31
N GLY A 22 4.46 -11.43 29.75
CA GLY A 22 3.66 -12.64 29.91
C GLY A 22 3.13 -13.21 28.60
N ALA A 23 3.73 -12.84 27.46
CA ALA A 23 3.29 -13.24 26.12
C ALA A 23 4.48 -13.54 25.21
N PRO A 24 4.44 -14.62 24.40
CA PRO A 24 5.45 -14.89 23.40
C PRO A 24 5.38 -13.88 22.27
N LEU A 25 6.50 -13.32 21.87
CA LEU A 25 6.60 -12.36 20.77
C LEU A 25 7.03 -13.02 19.45
N PHE A 26 7.65 -14.21 19.54
CA PHE A 26 8.15 -14.94 18.38
C PHE A 26 7.76 -16.42 18.42
N HIS A 27 7.35 -16.94 17.26
CA HIS A 27 7.34 -18.37 16.99
C HIS A 27 8.72 -18.83 16.54
N ARG A 28 9.24 -19.87 17.18
CA ARG A 28 10.53 -20.48 16.81
C ARG A 28 10.28 -21.60 15.80
N HIS A 29 10.72 -21.43 14.57
CA HIS A 29 10.66 -22.43 13.52
C HIS A 29 12.07 -22.85 13.09
N ALA A 30 12.18 -24.04 12.48
CA ALA A 30 13.45 -24.53 11.93
C ALA A 30 14.07 -23.60 10.87
N ARG A 31 13.29 -22.69 10.28
CA ARG A 31 13.72 -21.73 9.27
C ARG A 31 13.91 -20.30 9.80
N GLY A 32 13.76 -20.05 11.11
CA GLY A 32 13.93 -18.74 11.72
C GLY A 32 12.87 -18.36 12.73
N LEU A 33 12.85 -17.08 13.10
CA LEU A 33 11.89 -16.47 14.01
C LEU A 33 10.81 -15.76 13.21
N ILE A 34 9.55 -16.04 13.53
CA ILE A 34 8.36 -15.36 12.95
C ILE A 34 7.64 -14.69 14.12
N LEU A 35 7.21 -13.43 13.96
CA LEU A 35 6.46 -12.73 14.99
C LEU A 35 5.12 -13.42 15.27
N THR A 36 4.72 -13.41 16.54
CA THR A 36 3.35 -13.71 16.96
C THR A 36 2.45 -12.50 16.74
N GLU A 37 1.15 -12.63 16.88
CA GLU A 37 0.21 -11.51 16.86
C GLU A 37 0.55 -10.45 17.92
N GLN A 38 0.93 -10.89 19.12
CA GLN A 38 1.40 -10.03 20.21
C GLN A 38 2.73 -9.35 19.85
N GLY A 39 3.65 -10.10 19.22
CA GLY A 39 4.93 -9.58 18.74
C GLY A 39 4.75 -8.48 17.69
N GLU A 40 3.83 -8.66 16.77
CA GLU A 40 3.52 -7.67 15.75
C GLU A 40 2.84 -6.43 16.34
N THR A 41 1.92 -6.60 17.29
CA THR A 41 1.27 -5.50 18.01
C THR A 41 2.31 -4.66 18.76
N LEU A 42 3.23 -5.32 19.47
CA LEU A 42 4.32 -4.63 20.18
C LEU A 42 5.28 -3.92 19.21
N LEU A 43 5.69 -4.58 18.11
CA LEU A 43 6.56 -3.98 17.11
C LEU A 43 5.93 -2.71 16.53
N GLY A 44 4.63 -2.75 16.25
CA GLY A 44 3.86 -1.58 15.81
C GLY A 44 3.95 -0.43 16.83
N ALA A 45 3.67 -0.70 18.09
CA ALA A 45 3.72 0.31 19.16
C ALA A 45 5.13 0.88 19.34
N VAL A 46 6.18 0.03 19.30
CA VAL A 46 7.58 0.48 19.41
C VAL A 46 7.96 1.39 18.26
N HIS A 47 7.54 1.07 17.03
CA HIS A 47 7.78 1.95 15.88
C HIS A 47 7.14 3.33 16.04
N ASP A 48 5.90 3.42 16.58
CA ASP A 48 5.25 4.71 16.84
C ASP A 48 6.02 5.54 17.89
N VAL A 49 6.47 4.89 18.96
CA VAL A 49 7.29 5.55 19.97
C VAL A 49 8.60 6.02 19.38
N ALA A 50 9.26 5.19 18.58
CA ALA A 50 10.51 5.57 17.92
C ALA A 50 10.35 6.78 16.99
N LEU A 51 9.28 6.81 16.18
CA LEU A 51 8.97 7.97 15.33
C LEU A 51 8.71 9.23 16.14
N LYS A 52 7.95 9.14 17.23
CA LYS A 52 7.70 10.28 18.13
C LYS A 52 8.98 10.76 18.79
N LEU A 53 9.86 9.85 19.20
CA LEU A 53 11.17 10.20 19.75
C LEU A 53 12.07 10.87 18.72
N GLU A 54 12.14 10.36 17.49
CA GLU A 54 12.90 10.99 16.42
C GLU A 54 12.33 12.38 16.06
N ALA A 55 11.02 12.56 16.04
CA ALA A 55 10.41 13.87 15.85
C ALA A 55 10.77 14.87 16.97
N VAL A 56 10.78 14.40 18.22
CA VAL A 56 11.22 15.20 19.37
C VAL A 56 12.72 15.50 19.31
N ARG A 57 13.55 14.50 19.00
CA ARG A 57 14.99 14.65 18.82
C ARG A 57 15.32 15.66 17.74
N SER A 58 14.64 15.58 16.59
CA SER A 58 14.76 16.53 15.50
C SER A 58 14.40 17.97 15.91
N ARG A 59 13.47 18.14 16.85
CA ARG A 59 13.13 19.46 17.44
C ARG A 59 14.16 19.97 18.45
N LEU A 60 14.91 19.07 19.09
CA LEU A 60 15.92 19.40 20.09
C LEU A 60 17.32 19.62 19.51
N ILE A 61 17.61 18.99 18.37
CA ILE A 61 18.88 19.16 17.65
C ILE A 61 18.75 20.37 16.73
N ASP A 62 19.76 21.21 16.75
CA ASP A 62 19.88 22.53 16.16
C ASP A 62 19.14 22.78 14.83
N SER A 63 18.68 24.00 14.62
CA SER A 63 17.77 24.47 13.56
C SER A 63 18.17 24.17 12.10
N ARG A 64 19.33 23.60 11.86
CA ARG A 64 19.83 23.23 10.53
C ARG A 64 19.33 21.87 10.02
N GLU A 65 18.83 20.99 10.91
CA GLU A 65 18.43 19.62 10.57
C GLU A 65 16.92 19.32 10.75
N LYS A 66 16.12 20.29 11.17
CA LYS A 66 14.68 20.08 11.32
C LYS A 66 14.01 19.92 9.98
N PRO A 67 13.12 18.91 9.83
CA PRO A 67 12.29 18.81 8.63
C PRO A 67 11.41 20.05 8.47
N HIS A 68 11.63 20.83 7.42
CA HIS A 68 10.86 22.03 7.12
C HIS A 68 10.77 22.29 5.61
N GLY A 69 9.88 23.22 5.22
CA GLY A 69 9.72 23.68 3.84
C GLY A 69 8.77 22.80 3.02
N ASP A 70 8.70 23.08 1.72
CA ASP A 70 7.74 22.44 0.82
C ASP A 70 8.21 21.02 0.48
N LEU A 71 7.27 20.06 0.54
CA LEU A 71 7.46 18.66 0.14
C LEU A 71 6.37 18.27 -0.84
N ARG A 72 6.74 18.03 -2.10
CA ARG A 72 5.82 17.57 -3.14
C ARG A 72 5.87 16.04 -3.25
N VAL A 73 4.72 15.43 -3.04
CA VAL A 73 4.57 13.97 -3.09
C VAL A 73 3.58 13.60 -4.19
N THR A 74 3.94 12.66 -5.04
CA THR A 74 3.05 12.15 -6.09
C THR A 74 2.73 10.67 -5.91
N THR A 75 1.53 10.28 -6.29
CA THR A 75 1.09 8.88 -6.35
C THR A 75 -0.15 8.76 -7.23
N THR A 76 -0.60 7.52 -7.51
CA THR A 76 -1.85 7.30 -8.24
C THR A 76 -3.06 7.83 -7.46
N LEU A 77 -4.12 8.21 -8.18
CA LEU A 77 -5.35 8.74 -7.61
C LEU A 77 -5.89 7.84 -6.49
N ALA A 78 -6.03 6.54 -6.76
CA ALA A 78 -6.65 5.62 -5.82
C ALA A 78 -5.78 5.36 -4.58
N LEU A 79 -4.46 5.18 -4.75
CA LEU A 79 -3.54 4.95 -3.64
C LEU A 79 -3.44 6.19 -2.74
N GLY A 80 -3.38 7.36 -3.36
CA GLY A 80 -3.37 8.63 -2.64
C GLY A 80 -4.64 8.87 -1.84
N ALA A 81 -5.81 8.69 -2.45
CA ALA A 81 -7.08 8.94 -1.81
C ALA A 81 -7.41 7.94 -0.68
N ASN A 82 -7.16 6.63 -0.91
CA ASN A 82 -7.64 5.59 0.02
C ASN A 82 -6.58 5.20 1.06
N TRP A 83 -5.29 5.14 0.68
CA TRP A 83 -4.25 4.70 1.61
C TRP A 83 -3.47 5.86 2.23
N LEU A 84 -2.96 6.80 1.42
CA LEU A 84 -2.05 7.84 1.90
C LEU A 84 -2.78 8.93 2.69
N SER A 85 -3.86 9.49 2.14
CA SER A 85 -4.55 10.66 2.73
C SER A 85 -5.04 10.42 4.15
N SER A 86 -5.50 9.22 4.48
CA SER A 86 -5.96 8.86 5.82
C SER A 86 -4.85 8.87 6.89
N ARG A 87 -3.59 8.93 6.49
CA ARG A 87 -2.40 8.90 7.36
C ARG A 87 -1.72 10.26 7.49
N LEU A 88 -2.03 11.21 6.60
CA LEU A 88 -1.34 12.51 6.56
C LEU A 88 -1.59 13.38 7.78
N GLY A 89 -2.72 13.23 8.48
CA GLY A 89 -2.99 13.95 9.72
C GLY A 89 -1.89 13.77 10.74
N GLU A 90 -1.48 12.53 10.98
CA GLU A 90 -0.39 12.22 11.91
C GLU A 90 0.98 12.77 11.43
N PHE A 91 1.24 12.72 10.10
CA PHE A 91 2.47 13.30 9.57
C PHE A 91 2.56 14.81 9.81
N VAL A 92 1.47 15.54 9.57
CA VAL A 92 1.42 17.00 9.78
C VAL A 92 1.57 17.36 11.26
N GLU A 93 1.01 16.56 12.16
CA GLU A 93 1.20 16.75 13.62
C GLU A 93 2.66 16.51 14.05
N LEU A 94 3.32 15.50 13.49
CA LEU A 94 4.72 15.18 13.79
C LEU A 94 5.69 16.22 13.23
N PHE A 95 5.41 16.74 12.02
CA PHE A 95 6.28 17.64 11.27
C PHE A 95 5.56 18.91 10.80
N PRO A 96 5.14 19.79 11.73
CA PRO A 96 4.27 20.95 11.41
C PRO A 96 4.95 22.02 10.54
N GLU A 97 6.28 22.00 10.42
CA GLU A 97 7.03 22.95 9.58
C GLU A 97 7.19 22.43 8.13
N VAL A 98 6.75 21.20 7.83
CA VAL A 98 6.73 20.65 6.48
C VAL A 98 5.40 20.98 5.82
N LYS A 99 5.46 21.70 4.70
CA LYS A 99 4.29 22.01 3.87
C LYS A 99 4.15 20.93 2.81
N LEU A 100 3.24 19.97 3.06
CA LEU A 100 3.02 18.85 2.16
C LEU A 100 2.09 19.25 1.02
N GLN A 101 2.51 19.02 -0.22
CA GLN A 101 1.70 19.07 -1.42
C GLN A 101 1.55 17.66 -1.99
N LEU A 102 0.31 17.15 -2.02
CA LEU A 102 0.00 15.84 -2.59
C LEU A 102 -0.55 16.01 -4.01
N LEU A 103 0.16 15.43 -4.97
CA LEU A 103 -0.17 15.46 -6.39
C LEU A 103 -0.67 14.07 -6.81
N LEU A 104 -1.98 13.94 -7.05
CA LEU A 104 -2.60 12.68 -7.44
C LEU A 104 -2.80 12.63 -8.95
N SER A 105 -2.15 11.67 -9.59
CA SER A 105 -2.28 11.42 -11.02
C SER A 105 -1.99 9.96 -11.34
N ASP A 106 -2.75 9.38 -12.27
CA ASP A 106 -2.45 8.07 -12.84
C ASP A 106 -1.38 8.17 -13.94
N ASP A 107 -1.07 9.38 -14.40
CA ASP A 107 0.14 9.67 -15.19
C ASP A 107 1.34 9.82 -14.25
N GLU A 108 2.46 9.22 -14.63
CA GLU A 108 3.67 9.26 -13.82
C GLU A 108 4.42 10.58 -14.02
N LEU A 109 4.49 11.39 -12.95
CA LEU A 109 5.34 12.59 -12.92
C LEU A 109 6.81 12.19 -12.90
N ASP A 110 7.66 12.99 -13.54
CA ASP A 110 9.10 12.76 -13.60
C ASP A 110 9.79 13.28 -12.32
N ILE A 111 10.29 12.35 -11.52
CA ILE A 111 11.03 12.66 -10.29
C ILE A 111 12.41 13.22 -10.62
N GLY A 112 13.04 12.77 -11.70
CA GLY A 112 14.33 13.29 -12.15
C GLY A 112 14.25 14.75 -12.59
N MET A 113 13.13 15.17 -13.19
CA MET A 113 12.85 16.55 -13.59
C MET A 113 12.28 17.41 -12.45
N ARG A 114 12.24 16.88 -11.22
CA ARG A 114 11.74 17.57 -10.01
C ARG A 114 10.27 18.03 -10.10
N GLU A 115 9.45 17.33 -10.86
CA GLU A 115 8.00 17.56 -10.84
C GLU A 115 7.40 17.21 -9.47
N ALA A 116 8.01 16.23 -8.76
CA ALA A 116 7.77 15.95 -7.36
C ALA A 116 9.06 15.54 -6.65
N ASP A 117 9.11 15.70 -5.32
CA ASP A 117 10.28 15.33 -4.50
C ASP A 117 10.28 13.84 -4.18
N VAL A 118 9.09 13.27 -3.97
CA VAL A 118 8.87 11.86 -3.60
C VAL A 118 7.69 11.30 -4.38
N ALA A 119 7.80 10.05 -4.81
CA ALA A 119 6.70 9.31 -5.41
C ALA A 119 6.42 7.99 -4.68
N LEU A 120 5.12 7.60 -4.64
CA LEU A 120 4.74 6.20 -4.42
C LEU A 120 4.33 5.60 -5.77
N ARG A 121 5.02 4.53 -6.15
CA ARG A 121 4.83 3.85 -7.45
C ARG A 121 4.38 2.42 -7.23
N LEU A 122 3.41 1.96 -8.03
CA LEU A 122 2.94 0.56 -8.03
C LEU A 122 3.75 -0.32 -8.99
N ARG A 123 4.91 0.15 -9.41
CA ARG A 123 5.89 -0.60 -10.18
C ARG A 123 7.29 -0.13 -9.83
N GLU A 124 8.26 -0.99 -10.06
CA GLU A 124 9.66 -0.64 -9.86
C GLU A 124 10.10 0.37 -10.94
N PRO A 125 10.60 1.58 -10.56
CA PRO A 125 11.10 2.54 -11.51
C PRO A 125 12.40 2.02 -12.17
N MET A 126 12.53 2.26 -13.47
CA MET A 126 13.68 1.79 -14.25
C MET A 126 14.83 2.83 -14.32
N GLN A 127 14.60 4.05 -13.87
CA GLN A 127 15.59 5.13 -13.91
C GLN A 127 16.72 4.86 -12.90
N PRO A 128 18.00 4.89 -13.33
CA PRO A 128 19.14 4.48 -12.48
C PRO A 128 19.41 5.44 -11.32
N ASP A 129 19.11 6.75 -11.48
CA ASP A 129 19.42 7.80 -10.53
C ASP A 129 18.35 7.98 -9.43
N LEU A 130 17.41 7.06 -9.35
CA LEU A 130 16.36 7.06 -8.34
C LEU A 130 16.64 6.05 -7.24
N ILE A 131 16.52 6.51 -6.00
CA ILE A 131 16.45 5.62 -4.85
C ILE A 131 15.04 5.05 -4.80
N ARG A 132 14.96 3.72 -4.68
CA ARG A 132 13.73 2.96 -4.61
C ARG A 132 13.74 2.07 -3.37
N ARG A 133 12.64 2.10 -2.63
CA ARG A 133 12.43 1.26 -1.46
C ARG A 133 11.05 0.64 -1.53
N ARG A 134 10.99 -0.69 -1.56
CA ARG A 134 9.73 -1.41 -1.47
C ARG A 134 9.10 -1.14 -0.10
N LEU A 135 7.83 -0.75 -0.09
CA LEU A 135 7.05 -0.50 1.12
C LEU A 135 6.18 -1.71 1.49
N PHE A 136 5.32 -2.12 0.58
CA PHE A 136 4.36 -3.22 0.77
C PHE A 136 3.93 -3.79 -0.58
N THR A 137 3.24 -4.93 -0.54
CA THR A 137 2.57 -5.50 -1.72
C THR A 137 1.09 -5.15 -1.68
N VAL A 138 0.54 -4.77 -2.81
CA VAL A 138 -0.89 -4.57 -3.06
C VAL A 138 -1.45 -5.85 -3.67
N HIS A 139 -2.49 -6.39 -3.08
CA HIS A 139 -3.19 -7.56 -3.61
C HIS A 139 -4.49 -7.10 -4.27
N PHE A 140 -4.83 -7.77 -5.36
CA PHE A 140 -6.05 -7.50 -6.10
C PHE A 140 -7.01 -8.65 -5.94
N HIS A 141 -8.30 -8.33 -5.78
CA HIS A 141 -9.33 -9.34 -5.61
C HIS A 141 -10.58 -8.96 -6.38
N ALA A 142 -11.38 -9.96 -6.74
CA ALA A 142 -12.69 -9.76 -7.32
C ALA A 142 -13.70 -9.35 -6.24
N TYR A 143 -14.47 -8.30 -6.49
CA TYR A 143 -15.49 -7.79 -5.57
C TYR A 143 -16.80 -7.51 -6.29
N ALA A 144 -17.89 -7.69 -5.54
CA ALA A 144 -19.22 -7.22 -5.90
C ALA A 144 -19.97 -6.75 -4.65
N SER A 145 -21.02 -5.95 -4.80
CA SER A 145 -21.88 -5.61 -3.68
C SER A 145 -22.80 -6.78 -3.29
N ALA A 146 -23.12 -6.87 -2.00
CA ALA A 146 -24.05 -7.87 -1.50
C ALA A 146 -25.41 -7.83 -2.24
N ASP A 147 -25.87 -6.63 -2.61
CA ASP A 147 -27.14 -6.47 -3.31
C ASP A 147 -27.11 -6.95 -4.78
N TYR A 148 -25.97 -6.82 -5.44
CA TYR A 148 -25.77 -7.42 -6.76
C TYR A 148 -25.84 -8.96 -6.66
N LEU A 149 -25.13 -9.54 -5.68
CA LEU A 149 -25.08 -10.99 -5.50
C LEU A 149 -26.42 -11.60 -5.12
N LYS A 150 -27.27 -10.89 -4.37
CA LYS A 150 -28.65 -11.34 -4.09
C LYS A 150 -29.49 -11.49 -5.36
N LYS A 151 -29.24 -10.64 -6.38
CA LYS A 151 -30.02 -10.64 -7.64
C LYS A 151 -29.44 -11.58 -8.69
N SER A 152 -28.12 -11.66 -8.79
CA SER A 152 -27.41 -12.33 -9.89
C SER A 152 -26.77 -13.65 -9.48
N GLY A 153 -26.83 -14.01 -8.20
CA GLY A 153 -26.09 -15.16 -7.66
C GLY A 153 -24.63 -14.81 -7.32
N GLN A 154 -23.98 -15.72 -6.60
CA GLN A 154 -22.56 -15.58 -6.27
C GLN A 154 -21.75 -16.56 -7.12
N PRO A 155 -20.78 -16.12 -7.92
CA PRO A 155 -19.90 -16.99 -8.67
C PRO A 155 -19.06 -17.85 -7.70
N ARG A 156 -18.99 -19.14 -7.96
CA ARG A 156 -18.22 -20.13 -7.19
C ARG A 156 -16.98 -20.61 -7.93
N THR A 157 -17.02 -20.52 -9.24
CA THR A 157 -15.94 -20.90 -10.15
C THR A 157 -15.59 -19.75 -11.10
N LEU A 158 -14.44 -19.84 -11.73
CA LEU A 158 -14.04 -18.84 -12.75
C LEU A 158 -14.95 -18.86 -13.96
N SER A 159 -15.57 -20.01 -14.29
CA SER A 159 -16.52 -20.14 -15.40
C SER A 159 -17.81 -19.35 -15.14
N ASP A 160 -18.25 -19.27 -13.88
CA ASP A 160 -19.50 -18.58 -13.54
C ASP A 160 -19.41 -17.07 -13.85
N LEU A 161 -18.19 -16.52 -13.97
CA LEU A 161 -17.98 -15.13 -14.37
C LEU A 161 -18.55 -14.82 -15.75
N ASP A 162 -18.77 -15.83 -16.59
CA ASP A 162 -19.32 -15.67 -17.93
C ASP A 162 -20.78 -15.21 -17.91
N ASP A 163 -21.50 -15.51 -16.84
CA ASP A 163 -22.90 -15.16 -16.62
C ASP A 163 -23.06 -13.87 -15.80
N HIS A 164 -21.92 -13.25 -15.40
CA HIS A 164 -21.95 -12.05 -14.58
C HIS A 164 -21.53 -10.79 -15.36
N ARG A 165 -22.07 -9.64 -14.92
CA ARG A 165 -21.64 -8.36 -15.45
C ARG A 165 -20.25 -8.00 -14.91
N LEU A 166 -19.30 -7.78 -15.81
CA LEU A 166 -17.95 -7.38 -15.49
C LEU A 166 -17.75 -5.89 -15.73
N VAL A 167 -17.13 -5.22 -14.78
CA VAL A 167 -16.71 -3.82 -14.87
C VAL A 167 -15.19 -3.81 -15.04
N ALA A 168 -14.71 -3.23 -16.11
CA ALA A 168 -13.29 -3.17 -16.45
C ALA A 168 -12.73 -1.75 -16.38
N PHE A 169 -11.44 -1.66 -16.15
CA PHE A 169 -10.71 -0.41 -16.28
C PHE A 169 -10.45 -0.13 -17.78
N GLY A 170 -10.97 1.00 -18.26
CA GLY A 170 -10.82 1.39 -19.66
C GLY A 170 -10.17 2.76 -19.77
N ALA A 171 -8.88 2.80 -20.11
CA ALA A 171 -8.21 4.02 -20.51
C ALA A 171 -7.43 3.78 -21.80
N PRO A 172 -7.58 4.63 -22.83
CA PRO A 172 -6.81 4.52 -24.07
C PRO A 172 -5.29 4.67 -23.86
N THR A 173 -4.91 5.33 -22.76
CA THR A 173 -3.54 5.66 -22.39
C THR A 173 -3.08 4.97 -21.12
N ALA A 174 -3.81 3.93 -20.64
CA ALA A 174 -3.45 3.25 -19.42
C ALA A 174 -2.01 2.73 -19.50
N THR A 175 -1.20 3.14 -18.54
CA THR A 175 0.10 2.54 -18.31
C THR A 175 -0.07 1.06 -18.00
N HIS A 176 0.90 0.22 -18.41
CA HIS A 176 0.78 -1.25 -18.33
C HIS A 176 0.34 -1.80 -16.98
N PHE A 177 0.66 -1.14 -15.87
CA PHE A 177 0.29 -1.62 -14.54
C PHE A 177 -1.21 -1.59 -14.24
N LEU A 178 -1.99 -0.76 -14.93
CA LEU A 178 -3.45 -0.73 -14.76
C LEU A 178 -4.17 -1.88 -15.49
N TYR A 179 -3.48 -2.63 -16.36
CA TYR A 179 -4.08 -3.80 -17.02
C TYR A 179 -4.42 -4.92 -16.04
N ASP A 180 -3.73 -5.01 -14.90
CA ASP A 180 -4.02 -6.02 -13.89
C ASP A 180 -5.41 -5.85 -13.25
N LEU A 181 -5.98 -4.64 -13.31
CA LEU A 181 -7.37 -4.38 -12.98
C LEU A 181 -8.37 -5.08 -13.91
N ASN A 182 -7.91 -5.58 -15.05
CA ASN A 182 -8.71 -6.30 -16.03
C ASN A 182 -8.50 -7.82 -16.00
N SER A 183 -7.81 -8.34 -15.00
CA SER A 183 -7.49 -9.77 -14.90
C SER A 183 -8.72 -10.68 -14.96
N LEU A 184 -9.91 -10.24 -14.51
CA LEU A 184 -11.15 -11.01 -14.66
C LEU A 184 -11.55 -11.27 -16.12
N LEU A 185 -11.08 -10.49 -17.07
CA LEU A 185 -11.40 -10.72 -18.47
C LEU A 185 -10.68 -11.95 -19.03
N THR A 186 -9.54 -12.31 -18.47
CA THR A 186 -8.67 -13.40 -18.96
C THR A 186 -8.54 -14.57 -18.02
N VAL A 187 -8.73 -14.37 -16.71
CA VAL A 187 -8.54 -15.43 -15.71
C VAL A 187 -9.45 -16.62 -15.99
N GLY A 188 -8.86 -17.83 -16.05
CA GLY A 188 -9.56 -19.07 -16.36
C GLY A 188 -10.05 -19.19 -17.82
N ARG A 189 -9.49 -18.36 -18.75
CA ARG A 189 -9.78 -18.41 -20.17
C ARG A 189 -8.53 -18.37 -21.04
N ASP A 190 -8.67 -18.77 -22.29
CA ASP A 190 -7.66 -18.51 -23.31
C ASP A 190 -7.49 -16.97 -23.46
N PRO A 191 -6.27 -16.43 -23.32
CA PRO A 191 -6.00 -15.00 -23.49
C PRO A 191 -6.44 -14.44 -24.86
N LYS A 192 -6.56 -15.32 -25.89
CA LYS A 192 -7.05 -14.94 -27.22
C LYS A 192 -8.58 -14.79 -27.29
N ASN A 193 -9.29 -15.26 -26.27
CA ASN A 193 -10.74 -15.16 -26.16
C ASN A 193 -11.16 -14.61 -24.79
N PRO A 194 -10.82 -13.36 -24.46
CA PRO A 194 -11.18 -12.74 -23.17
C PRO A 194 -12.70 -12.55 -23.04
N ARG A 195 -13.17 -12.42 -21.80
CA ARG A 195 -14.54 -11.99 -21.53
C ARG A 195 -14.73 -10.55 -21.99
N ALA A 196 -15.89 -10.24 -22.53
CA ALA A 196 -16.26 -8.87 -22.83
C ALA A 196 -16.73 -8.16 -21.55
N PRO A 197 -16.20 -6.98 -21.19
CA PRO A 197 -16.75 -6.21 -20.09
C PRO A 197 -18.10 -5.63 -20.46
N HIS A 198 -19.02 -5.54 -19.49
CA HIS A 198 -20.32 -4.87 -19.70
C HIS A 198 -20.18 -3.35 -19.64
N ILE A 199 -19.20 -2.86 -18.89
CA ILE A 199 -18.89 -1.43 -18.78
C ILE A 199 -17.37 -1.25 -18.59
N THR A 200 -16.84 -0.17 -19.15
CA THR A 200 -15.46 0.27 -18.96
C THR A 200 -15.45 1.66 -18.35
N ILE A 201 -14.62 1.85 -17.33
CA ILE A 201 -14.49 3.12 -16.61
C ILE A 201 -12.99 3.41 -16.45
N ASN A 202 -12.53 4.58 -16.82
CA ASN A 202 -11.12 4.97 -16.77
C ASN A 202 -10.66 5.57 -15.43
N ASN A 203 -11.44 5.36 -14.38
CA ASN A 203 -11.13 5.87 -13.05
C ASN A 203 -11.49 4.84 -11.98
N LEU A 204 -10.50 4.45 -11.16
CA LEU A 204 -10.70 3.39 -10.16
C LEU A 204 -11.70 3.79 -9.06
N ALA A 205 -11.72 5.06 -8.65
CA ALA A 205 -12.70 5.53 -7.67
C ALA A 205 -14.14 5.40 -8.20
N ALA A 206 -14.36 5.69 -9.49
CA ALA A 206 -15.64 5.50 -10.13
C ALA A 206 -16.02 4.01 -10.28
N ILE A 207 -15.05 3.13 -10.53
CA ILE A 207 -15.27 1.67 -10.53
C ILE A 207 -15.72 1.19 -9.15
N ILE A 208 -15.05 1.61 -8.09
CA ILE A 208 -15.44 1.26 -6.71
C ILE A 208 -16.91 1.65 -6.46
N ARG A 209 -17.27 2.87 -6.78
CA ARG A 209 -18.66 3.36 -6.61
C ARG A 209 -19.66 2.56 -7.46
N ALA A 210 -19.31 2.23 -8.71
CA ALA A 210 -20.16 1.40 -9.57
C ALA A 210 -20.40 0.00 -8.97
N VAL A 211 -19.36 -0.63 -8.45
CA VAL A 211 -19.45 -1.96 -7.80
C VAL A 211 -20.28 -1.88 -6.51
N GLU A 212 -20.05 -0.88 -5.65
CA GLU A 212 -20.84 -0.62 -4.44
C GLU A 212 -22.33 -0.49 -4.74
N HIS A 213 -22.69 0.13 -5.88
CA HIS A 213 -24.08 0.32 -6.32
C HIS A 213 -24.61 -0.84 -7.19
N GLY A 214 -23.92 -1.97 -7.22
CA GLY A 214 -24.43 -3.21 -7.83
C GLY A 214 -24.38 -3.23 -9.35
N VAL A 215 -23.48 -2.51 -9.99
CA VAL A 215 -23.30 -2.54 -11.45
C VAL A 215 -22.80 -3.93 -11.90
N GLY A 216 -21.87 -4.53 -11.17
CA GLY A 216 -21.29 -5.82 -11.52
C GLY A 216 -20.11 -6.20 -10.63
N ILE A 217 -19.23 -7.05 -11.16
CA ILE A 217 -18.00 -7.53 -10.52
C ILE A 217 -16.83 -6.78 -11.12
N ALA A 218 -15.90 -6.31 -10.28
CA ALA A 218 -14.62 -5.74 -10.70
C ALA A 218 -13.46 -6.28 -9.88
N VAL A 219 -12.25 -6.12 -10.41
CA VAL A 219 -11.00 -6.27 -9.65
C VAL A 219 -10.73 -4.95 -8.94
N LEU A 220 -10.51 -5.03 -7.64
CA LEU A 220 -10.15 -3.87 -6.83
C LEU A 220 -8.92 -4.20 -5.99
N PRO A 221 -8.00 -3.24 -5.81
CA PRO A 221 -6.91 -3.39 -4.86
C PRO A 221 -7.45 -3.33 -3.42
N ASP A 222 -6.83 -4.07 -2.55
CA ASP A 222 -7.19 -4.23 -1.13
C ASP A 222 -7.32 -2.89 -0.39
N TYR A 223 -6.42 -1.93 -0.65
CA TYR A 223 -6.48 -0.59 -0.03
C TYR A 223 -7.70 0.25 -0.42
N CYS A 224 -8.46 -0.20 -1.43
CA CYS A 224 -9.68 0.47 -1.87
C CYS A 224 -10.95 -0.04 -1.18
N VAL A 225 -10.86 -1.16 -0.46
CA VAL A 225 -12.03 -1.82 0.12
C VAL A 225 -12.03 -1.64 1.63
N ALA A 226 -12.84 -0.71 2.12
CA ALA A 226 -13.01 -0.52 3.55
C ALA A 226 -13.79 -1.69 4.18
N PRO A 227 -13.54 -2.07 5.43
CA PRO A 227 -14.25 -3.15 6.12
C PRO A 227 -15.78 -3.02 6.09
N ASN A 228 -16.28 -1.79 6.03
CA ASN A 228 -17.71 -1.47 6.05
C ASN A 228 -18.28 -1.08 4.67
N SER A 229 -17.56 -1.36 3.58
CA SER A 229 -17.96 -0.98 2.21
C SER A 229 -19.19 -1.74 1.68
N GLY A 230 -19.61 -2.83 2.34
CA GLY A 230 -20.65 -3.72 1.83
C GLY A 230 -20.23 -4.55 0.61
N LEU A 231 -18.95 -4.49 0.24
CA LEU A 231 -18.38 -5.30 -0.82
C LEU A 231 -18.00 -6.70 -0.30
N VAL A 232 -18.28 -7.69 -1.11
CA VAL A 232 -18.00 -9.10 -0.83
C VAL A 232 -16.86 -9.54 -1.74
N ARG A 233 -15.78 -10.06 -1.15
CA ARG A 233 -14.69 -10.71 -1.89
C ARG A 233 -15.19 -12.03 -2.49
N LEU A 234 -14.90 -12.20 -3.77
CA LEU A 234 -15.31 -13.35 -4.56
C LEU A 234 -14.11 -14.18 -4.96
N LEU A 235 -14.34 -15.49 -5.20
CA LEU A 235 -13.35 -16.42 -5.73
C LEU A 235 -11.98 -16.32 -5.01
N PRO A 236 -11.93 -16.49 -3.69
CA PRO A 236 -10.70 -16.31 -2.92
C PRO A 236 -9.58 -17.27 -3.30
N GLN A 237 -9.91 -18.35 -4.01
CA GLN A 237 -8.97 -19.33 -4.56
C GLN A 237 -8.39 -18.93 -5.92
N ALA A 238 -8.91 -17.88 -6.56
CA ALA A 238 -8.40 -17.44 -7.85
C ALA A 238 -7.02 -16.80 -7.69
N ASP A 239 -6.11 -17.17 -8.58
CA ASP A 239 -4.81 -16.52 -8.69
C ASP A 239 -4.99 -15.13 -9.29
N MET A 240 -4.94 -14.13 -8.43
CA MET A 240 -5.13 -12.74 -8.79
C MET A 240 -3.79 -12.00 -8.75
N PRO A 241 -3.60 -10.97 -9.55
CA PRO A 241 -2.34 -10.23 -9.59
C PRO A 241 -2.02 -9.56 -8.25
N GLU A 242 -0.74 -9.32 -8.06
CA GLU A 242 -0.21 -8.51 -6.96
C GLU A 242 0.83 -7.53 -7.49
N MET A 243 0.99 -6.40 -6.82
CA MET A 243 1.94 -5.36 -7.19
C MET A 243 2.69 -4.84 -5.98
N ASP A 244 4.00 -4.64 -6.14
CA ASP A 244 4.79 -3.98 -5.12
C ASP A 244 4.65 -2.46 -5.20
N CYS A 245 4.42 -1.84 -4.05
CA CYS A 245 4.46 -0.40 -3.89
C CYS A 245 5.87 0.05 -3.47
N PHE A 246 6.44 0.97 -4.23
CA PHE A 246 7.76 1.54 -3.99
C PHE A 246 7.66 3.01 -3.60
N LEU A 247 8.45 3.38 -2.60
CA LEU A 247 8.82 4.76 -2.33
C LEU A 247 10.02 5.12 -3.20
N VAL A 248 9.91 6.21 -3.94
CA VAL A 248 10.90 6.64 -4.93
C VAL A 248 11.24 8.11 -4.74
N TYR A 249 12.52 8.45 -4.80
CA TYR A 249 13.02 9.83 -4.78
C TYR A 249 14.41 9.90 -5.41
N ALA A 250 14.82 11.07 -5.88
CA ALA A 250 16.14 11.26 -6.47
C ALA A 250 17.26 11.08 -5.43
N GLU A 251 18.42 10.54 -5.83
CA GLU A 251 19.53 10.27 -4.91
C GLU A 251 20.01 11.55 -4.19
N GLU A 252 20.00 12.69 -4.86
CA GLU A 252 20.34 13.99 -4.29
C GLU A 252 19.43 14.40 -3.12
N MET A 253 18.19 13.88 -3.07
CA MET A 253 17.21 14.14 -2.00
C MET A 253 17.40 13.25 -0.77
N LYS A 254 18.31 12.29 -0.83
CA LYS A 254 18.53 11.25 0.21
C LYS A 254 18.78 11.84 1.60
N ASN A 255 19.51 12.98 1.67
CA ASN A 255 19.90 13.61 2.93
C ASN A 255 19.02 14.82 3.28
N VAL A 256 17.97 15.09 2.54
CA VAL A 256 17.04 16.19 2.81
C VAL A 256 16.11 15.81 3.95
N ALA A 257 16.16 16.53 5.06
CA ALA A 257 15.49 16.18 6.32
C ALA A 257 13.97 15.91 6.16
N ARG A 258 13.24 16.73 5.37
CA ARG A 258 11.81 16.54 5.11
C ARG A 258 11.51 15.26 4.31
N VAL A 259 12.43 14.89 3.38
CA VAL A 259 12.29 13.64 2.61
C VAL A 259 12.56 12.43 3.49
N GLN A 260 13.57 12.49 4.35
CA GLN A 260 13.86 11.43 5.33
C GLN A 260 12.71 11.25 6.31
N ALA A 261 12.16 12.33 6.85
CA ALA A 261 11.01 12.28 7.76
C ALA A 261 9.79 11.62 7.11
N PHE A 262 9.49 11.99 5.87
CA PHE A 262 8.37 11.39 5.13
C PHE A 262 8.63 9.92 4.79
N ARG A 263 9.84 9.57 4.36
CA ARG A 263 10.26 8.19 4.12
C ARG A 263 10.05 7.32 5.36
N ASP A 264 10.56 7.75 6.50
CA ASP A 264 10.54 6.97 7.73
C ASP A 264 9.12 6.84 8.27
N PHE A 265 8.32 7.90 8.14
CA PHE A 265 6.89 7.87 8.40
C PHE A 265 6.18 6.81 7.54
N LEU A 266 6.36 6.83 6.23
CA LEU A 266 5.71 5.87 5.33
C LEU A 266 6.15 4.43 5.57
N VAL A 267 7.44 4.21 5.86
CA VAL A 267 7.95 2.88 6.21
C VAL A 267 7.25 2.34 7.44
N SER A 268 7.06 3.15 8.48
CA SER A 268 6.35 2.72 9.68
C SER A 268 4.88 2.38 9.41
N LYS A 269 4.21 3.14 8.51
CA LYS A 269 2.81 2.88 8.14
C LYS A 269 2.67 1.65 7.26
N ALA A 270 3.64 1.42 6.37
CA ALA A 270 3.69 0.24 5.50
C ALA A 270 3.82 -1.07 6.28
N GLN A 271 4.62 -1.09 7.35
CA GLN A 271 4.82 -2.28 8.19
C GLN A 271 3.55 -2.72 8.94
N ARG A 272 2.58 -1.83 9.10
CA ARG A 272 1.27 -2.11 9.75
C ARG A 272 0.18 -2.43 8.75
N TRP A 273 0.48 -2.37 7.48
CA TRP A 273 -0.48 -2.66 6.44
C TRP A 273 -0.71 -4.17 6.37
N ARG A 274 -1.93 -4.60 6.69
CA ARG A 274 -2.42 -5.98 6.60
C ARG A 274 -3.67 -6.01 5.74
N PHE A 275 -3.82 -7.06 5.01
CA PHE A 275 -4.96 -7.32 4.12
C PHE A 275 -5.93 -8.31 4.75
#